data_fb8af1d10caf3a9fab290d74d25d1e85
#
_entry.id   fb8af1d10caf3a9fab290d74d25d1e85
#
_cell.length_a   1.000
_cell.length_b   1.000
_cell.length_c   1.000
_cell.angle_alpha   90.00
_cell.angle_beta   90.00
_cell.angle_gamma   90.00
#
_symmetry.space_group_name_H-M   'P 1'
#
loop_
_entity.id
_entity.type
_entity.pdbx_description
1 polymer ?
#
loop_
_entity_poly.entity_id
_entity_poly.type
_entity_poly.pdbx_seq_one_letter_code
_entity_poly.pdbx_strand_id
1 'polypeptide(L)'
;MSSPPRTNTLPIPQSPDPVHISPIRTPIQSLTAARLQRHADYQRAYAGSRKRQSASMSWFLARQTPAFAGAAMPLGPRVGLTAGKVLGKAHERNRIKRRMREALRRHVELLPEEFDLILHPQRSVLTLEFGKLEAEVLRILHQARAEAARMSQDVPAL
;
A
#
# COMPACT_ATOMS: atom_id res chain seq x y z
N MET A 1 39.16 62.94 -21.42
CA MET A 1 39.13 61.57 -21.96
C MET A 1 38.48 60.67 -20.97
N SER A 2 37.25 60.41 -21.13
CA SER A 2 36.49 59.55 -20.23
C SER A 2 36.29 58.21 -20.91
N SER A 3 36.80 57.17 -20.28
CA SER A 3 36.54 55.82 -20.72
C SER A 3 35.08 55.46 -20.44
N PRO A 4 34.38 54.82 -21.35
CA PRO A 4 33.01 54.39 -21.08
C PRO A 4 33.05 53.26 -20.02
N PRO A 5 32.10 53.26 -19.11
CA PRO A 5 32.00 52.14 -18.15
C PRO A 5 31.68 50.88 -18.91
N ARG A 6 32.51 49.89 -18.71
CA ARG A 6 32.19 48.54 -19.19
C ARG A 6 31.06 47.98 -18.32
N THR A 7 29.88 48.01 -18.89
CA THR A 7 28.77 47.23 -18.32
C THR A 7 29.06 45.78 -18.61
N ASN A 8 29.65 45.14 -17.61
CA ASN A 8 29.83 43.70 -17.63
C ASN A 8 28.48 43.06 -17.26
N THR A 9 27.61 42.94 -18.25
CA THR A 9 26.37 42.22 -18.07
C THR A 9 26.72 40.74 -18.11
N LEU A 10 26.92 40.16 -16.94
CA LEU A 10 26.98 38.73 -16.84
C LEU A 10 25.64 38.14 -17.30
N PRO A 11 25.66 37.12 -18.18
CA PRO A 11 24.40 36.48 -18.55
C PRO A 11 23.79 35.90 -17.26
N ILE A 12 22.58 36.30 -16.98
CA ILE A 12 21.78 35.70 -15.93
C ILE A 12 21.71 34.22 -16.25
N PRO A 13 22.14 33.33 -15.35
CA PRO A 13 21.93 31.91 -15.59
C PRO A 13 20.45 31.69 -15.75
N GLN A 14 20.05 31.26 -16.92
CA GLN A 14 18.67 30.84 -17.14
C GLN A 14 18.41 29.72 -16.17
N SER A 15 17.40 29.92 -15.37
CA SER A 15 16.89 28.83 -14.52
C SER A 15 16.68 27.61 -15.40
N PRO A 16 17.19 26.44 -14.99
CA PRO A 16 16.91 25.23 -15.76
C PRO A 16 15.40 25.12 -15.95
N ASP A 17 15.01 24.88 -17.18
CA ASP A 17 13.62 24.62 -17.49
C ASP A 17 13.04 23.67 -16.43
N PRO A 18 11.82 23.93 -15.95
CA PRO A 18 11.22 23.02 -15.00
C PRO A 18 11.25 21.64 -15.65
N VAL A 19 12.07 20.77 -15.10
CA VAL A 19 12.11 19.39 -15.51
C VAL A 19 10.66 18.92 -15.44
N HIS A 20 10.10 18.58 -16.59
CA HIS A 20 8.76 18.02 -16.63
C HIS A 20 8.80 16.70 -15.87
N ILE A 21 8.66 16.79 -14.56
CA ILE A 21 8.48 15.64 -13.71
C ILE A 21 7.09 15.14 -14.05
N SER A 22 7.02 14.08 -14.84
CA SER A 22 5.81 13.27 -14.93
C SER A 22 5.28 13.09 -13.50
N PRO A 23 3.96 13.18 -13.27
CA PRO A 23 3.47 12.97 -11.92
C PRO A 23 4.03 11.66 -11.43
N ILE A 24 5.11 11.73 -10.67
CA ILE A 24 5.62 10.61 -9.93
C ILE A 24 4.44 10.26 -9.04
N ARG A 25 3.84 9.10 -9.28
CA ARG A 25 2.94 8.52 -8.32
C ARG A 25 3.68 8.57 -7.01
N THR A 26 3.35 9.53 -6.17
CA THR A 26 3.98 9.68 -4.87
C THR A 26 3.79 8.35 -4.18
N PRO A 27 4.87 7.60 -3.88
CA PRO A 27 4.68 6.34 -3.19
C PRO A 27 3.85 6.62 -1.94
N ILE A 28 2.84 5.80 -1.69
CA ILE A 28 2.03 5.94 -0.50
C ILE A 28 2.97 5.80 0.69
N GLN A 29 3.29 6.92 1.30
CA GLN A 29 4.19 6.97 2.43
C GLN A 29 3.47 6.77 3.76
N SER A 30 2.14 6.62 3.71
CA SER A 30 1.31 6.56 4.90
C SER A 30 0.35 5.38 4.83
N LEU A 31 0.39 4.54 5.85
CA LEU A 31 -0.58 3.45 6.01
C LEU A 31 -2.02 3.97 6.08
N THR A 32 -2.22 5.16 6.61
CA THR A 32 -3.55 5.79 6.69
C THR A 32 -4.13 6.02 5.30
N ALA A 33 -3.29 6.49 4.36
CA ALA A 33 -3.71 6.72 2.98
C ALA A 33 -4.01 5.41 2.24
N ALA A 34 -3.32 4.33 2.59
CA ALA A 34 -3.50 3.01 1.99
C ALA A 34 -4.61 2.18 2.65
N ARG A 35 -5.33 2.73 3.60
CA ARG A 35 -6.30 1.96 4.39
C ARG A 35 -7.58 1.66 3.60
N LEU A 36 -7.94 0.38 3.55
CA LEU A 36 -9.25 -0.05 3.07
C LEU A 36 -10.30 0.26 4.14
N GLN A 37 -11.33 1.01 3.80
CA GLN A 37 -12.27 1.54 4.80
C GLN A 37 -13.72 1.07 4.61
N ARG A 38 -14.16 0.94 3.36
CA ARG A 38 -15.57 0.67 3.06
C ARG A 38 -15.87 -0.82 3.07
N HIS A 39 -16.99 -1.18 3.68
CA HIS A 39 -17.45 -2.57 3.71
C HIS A 39 -17.62 -3.16 2.29
N ALA A 40 -18.16 -2.37 1.38
CA ALA A 40 -18.32 -2.80 -0.02
C ALA A 40 -16.99 -3.13 -0.70
N ASP A 41 -15.91 -2.41 -0.36
CA ASP A 41 -14.56 -2.70 -0.89
C ASP A 41 -14.05 -4.04 -0.36
N TYR A 42 -14.28 -4.34 0.91
CA TYR A 42 -13.95 -5.65 1.48
C TYR A 42 -14.69 -6.78 0.78
N GLN A 43 -15.99 -6.61 0.54
CA GLN A 43 -16.80 -7.62 -0.14
C GLN A 43 -16.31 -7.87 -1.56
N ARG A 44 -15.99 -6.83 -2.32
CA ARG A 44 -15.44 -6.97 -3.67
C ARG A 44 -14.08 -7.70 -3.65
N ALA A 45 -13.22 -7.37 -2.70
CA ALA A 45 -11.92 -8.02 -2.56
C ALA A 45 -12.07 -9.51 -2.22
N TYR A 46 -12.98 -9.87 -1.32
CA TYR A 46 -13.24 -11.28 -1.00
C TYR A 46 -13.80 -12.04 -2.19
N ALA A 47 -14.71 -11.44 -2.95
CA ALA A 47 -15.30 -12.08 -4.13
C ALA A 47 -14.26 -12.35 -5.23
N GLY A 48 -13.27 -11.49 -5.37
CA GLY A 48 -12.22 -11.59 -6.39
C GLY A 48 -10.96 -12.33 -5.96
N SER A 49 -10.96 -12.95 -4.79
CA SER A 49 -9.75 -13.55 -4.22
C SER A 49 -10.01 -14.88 -3.53
N ARG A 50 -8.95 -15.61 -3.27
CA ARG A 50 -8.98 -16.84 -2.46
C ARG A 50 -8.19 -16.62 -1.18
N LYS A 51 -8.59 -17.35 -0.13
CA LYS A 51 -7.92 -17.33 1.14
C LYS A 51 -6.55 -18.00 1.06
N ARG A 52 -5.54 -17.31 1.58
CA ARG A 52 -4.21 -17.86 1.77
C ARG A 52 -3.85 -17.89 3.23
N GLN A 53 -2.98 -18.79 3.61
CA GLN A 53 -2.60 -18.97 5.00
C GLN A 53 -1.12 -18.72 5.20
N SER A 54 -0.80 -18.09 6.34
CA SER A 54 0.53 -17.96 6.90
C SER A 54 0.49 -18.50 8.33
N ALA A 55 1.61 -18.44 9.04
CA ALA A 55 1.71 -19.03 10.40
C ALA A 55 0.73 -18.39 11.40
N SER A 56 0.60 -17.06 11.39
CA SER A 56 -0.19 -16.30 12.35
C SER A 56 -1.36 -15.54 11.75
N MET A 57 -1.60 -15.67 10.46
CA MET A 57 -2.69 -14.95 9.80
C MET A 57 -3.08 -15.59 8.48
N SER A 58 -4.27 -15.27 8.01
CA SER A 58 -4.66 -15.51 6.63
C SER A 58 -4.74 -14.19 5.88
N TRP A 59 -4.69 -14.24 4.55
CA TRP A 59 -4.71 -13.04 3.74
C TRP A 59 -5.39 -13.28 2.39
N PHE A 60 -5.84 -12.19 1.80
CA PHE A 60 -6.54 -12.16 0.52
C PHE A 60 -5.93 -11.07 -0.34
N LEU A 61 -5.73 -11.36 -1.61
CA LEU A 61 -5.24 -10.39 -2.58
C LEU A 61 -6.22 -10.33 -3.74
N ALA A 62 -6.73 -9.15 -4.06
CA ALA A 62 -7.64 -8.93 -5.17
C ALA A 62 -7.22 -7.71 -5.99
N ARG A 63 -7.39 -7.80 -7.31
CA ARG A 63 -7.23 -6.62 -8.17
C ARG A 63 -8.32 -5.60 -7.82
N GLN A 64 -7.94 -4.35 -7.75
CA GLN A 64 -8.88 -3.25 -7.52
C GLN A 64 -9.86 -3.12 -8.68
N THR A 65 -11.09 -2.84 -8.34
CA THR A 65 -12.16 -2.55 -9.30
C THR A 65 -12.81 -1.22 -8.95
N PRO A 66 -13.37 -0.50 -9.92
CA PRO A 66 -14.11 0.70 -9.61
C PRO A 66 -15.32 0.38 -8.73
N ALA A 67 -15.74 1.32 -7.89
CA ALA A 67 -16.83 1.12 -6.95
C ALA A 67 -18.17 0.87 -7.67
N PHE A 68 -18.33 1.43 -8.85
CA PHE A 68 -19.49 1.23 -9.74
C PHE A 68 -19.07 1.54 -11.19
N ALA A 69 -19.89 1.14 -12.15
CA ALA A 69 -19.61 1.41 -13.56
C ALA A 69 -19.44 2.92 -13.81
N GLY A 70 -18.30 3.31 -14.40
CA GLY A 70 -17.96 4.71 -14.65
C GLY A 70 -17.24 5.42 -13.50
N ALA A 71 -17.08 4.76 -12.33
CA ALA A 71 -16.30 5.32 -11.24
C ALA A 71 -14.81 5.29 -11.55
N ALA A 72 -14.07 6.24 -11.00
CA ALA A 72 -12.61 6.25 -11.09
C ALA A 72 -12.02 5.04 -10.33
N MET A 73 -10.91 4.52 -10.83
CA MET A 73 -10.13 3.51 -10.11
C MET A 73 -9.55 4.11 -8.83
N PRO A 74 -9.45 3.30 -7.76
CA PRO A 74 -8.75 3.74 -6.56
C PRO A 74 -7.32 4.19 -6.86
N LEU A 75 -6.84 5.16 -6.10
CA LEU A 75 -5.48 5.66 -6.21
C LEU A 75 -4.57 4.86 -5.28
N GLY A 76 -3.63 4.13 -5.88
CA GLY A 76 -2.61 3.40 -5.15
C GLY A 76 -3.08 2.12 -4.46
N PRO A 77 -2.17 1.42 -3.77
CA PRO A 77 -2.48 0.18 -3.09
C PRO A 77 -3.35 0.42 -1.86
N ARG A 78 -4.16 -0.59 -1.50
CA ARG A 78 -4.97 -0.54 -0.28
C ARG A 78 -4.75 -1.79 0.55
N VAL A 79 -4.78 -1.63 1.88
CA VAL A 79 -4.66 -2.73 2.82
C VAL A 79 -5.77 -2.66 3.86
N GLY A 80 -6.39 -3.79 4.13
CA GLY A 80 -7.42 -3.95 5.14
C GLY A 80 -6.95 -4.87 6.26
N LEU A 81 -7.33 -4.54 7.49
CA LEU A 81 -7.13 -5.38 8.66
C LEU A 81 -8.48 -5.76 9.24
N THR A 82 -8.71 -7.04 9.40
CA THR A 82 -9.94 -7.55 10.00
C THR A 82 -9.63 -8.29 11.29
N ALA A 83 -10.11 -7.76 12.40
CA ALA A 83 -9.97 -8.38 13.71
C ALA A 83 -11.37 -8.57 14.31
N GLY A 84 -11.96 -9.73 14.05
CA GLY A 84 -13.30 -10.07 14.50
C GLY A 84 -13.39 -10.44 15.98
N LYS A 85 -14.61 -10.54 16.47
CA LYS A 85 -14.90 -10.88 17.88
C LYS A 85 -14.30 -12.22 18.32
N VAL A 86 -14.08 -13.15 17.40
CA VAL A 86 -13.45 -14.44 17.67
C VAL A 86 -12.02 -14.31 18.21
N LEU A 87 -11.35 -13.19 17.99
CA LEU A 87 -9.99 -12.95 18.48
C LEU A 87 -9.91 -12.58 19.95
N GLY A 88 -11.03 -12.36 20.61
CA GLY A 88 -11.08 -12.04 22.04
C GLY A 88 -11.79 -10.73 22.34
N LYS A 89 -11.48 -10.17 23.52
CA LYS A 89 -12.08 -8.92 24.00
C LYS A 89 -11.63 -7.71 23.18
N ALA A 90 -12.36 -6.61 23.27
CA ALA A 90 -12.09 -5.40 22.50
C ALA A 90 -10.65 -4.88 22.66
N HIS A 91 -10.11 -4.90 23.89
CA HIS A 91 -8.74 -4.43 24.14
C HIS A 91 -7.68 -5.36 23.50
N GLU A 92 -7.94 -6.67 23.48
CA GLU A 92 -7.07 -7.65 22.82
C GLU A 92 -7.07 -7.45 21.30
N ARG A 93 -8.25 -7.28 20.71
CA ARG A 93 -8.39 -6.99 19.28
C ARG A 93 -7.69 -5.68 18.90
N ASN A 94 -7.82 -4.65 19.71
CA ASN A 94 -7.15 -3.37 19.49
C ASN A 94 -5.63 -3.51 19.54
N ARG A 95 -5.12 -4.34 20.47
CA ARG A 95 -3.68 -4.62 20.56
C ARG A 95 -3.17 -5.36 19.32
N ILE A 96 -3.91 -6.35 18.84
CA ILE A 96 -3.58 -7.06 17.59
C ILE A 96 -3.52 -6.07 16.43
N LYS A 97 -4.53 -5.22 16.28
CA LYS A 97 -4.56 -4.20 15.23
C LYS A 97 -3.37 -3.25 15.30
N ARG A 98 -3.00 -2.78 16.48
CA ARG A 98 -1.84 -1.89 16.66
C ARG A 98 -0.56 -2.55 16.24
N ARG A 99 -0.35 -3.79 16.64
CA ARG A 99 0.84 -4.57 16.28
C ARG A 99 0.93 -4.77 14.78
N MET A 100 -0.18 -5.13 14.14
CA MET A 100 -0.26 -5.29 12.69
C MET A 100 0.02 -3.98 11.95
N ARG A 101 -0.57 -2.89 12.42
CA ARG A 101 -0.33 -1.56 11.81
C ARG A 101 1.12 -1.14 11.92
N GLU A 102 1.75 -1.41 13.04
CA GLU A 102 3.17 -1.07 13.22
C GLU A 102 4.06 -1.87 12.26
N ALA A 103 3.80 -3.17 12.11
CA ALA A 103 4.52 -4.00 11.16
C ALA A 103 4.30 -3.53 9.71
N LEU A 104 3.07 -3.22 9.34
CA LEU A 104 2.73 -2.73 8.00
C LEU A 104 3.31 -1.35 7.71
N ARG A 105 3.25 -0.45 8.69
CA ARG A 105 3.72 0.93 8.53
C ARG A 105 5.19 0.99 8.11
N ARG A 106 5.99 0.08 8.58
CA ARG A 106 7.42 0.01 8.24
C ARG A 106 7.67 -0.43 6.81
N HIS A 107 6.71 -1.05 6.16
CA HIS A 107 6.87 -1.68 4.84
C HIS A 107 5.76 -1.28 3.86
N VAL A 108 5.22 -0.08 4.01
CA VAL A 108 4.13 0.42 3.16
C VAL A 108 4.51 0.43 1.67
N GLU A 109 5.77 0.70 1.37
CA GLU A 109 6.30 0.73 0.01
C GLU A 109 6.25 -0.63 -0.70
N LEU A 110 6.06 -1.71 0.04
CA LEU A 110 5.97 -3.06 -0.51
C LEU A 110 4.54 -3.46 -0.88
N LEU A 111 3.53 -2.64 -0.56
CA LEU A 111 2.16 -2.94 -0.95
C LEU A 111 2.02 -2.98 -2.47
N PRO A 112 1.37 -4.03 -3.02
CA PRO A 112 1.20 -4.13 -4.47
C PRO A 112 0.24 -3.07 -4.98
N GLU A 113 0.68 -2.30 -5.97
CA GLU A 113 -0.16 -1.29 -6.61
C GLU A 113 -1.32 -1.95 -7.37
N GLU A 114 -2.44 -1.24 -7.45
CA GLU A 114 -3.66 -1.69 -8.12
C GLU A 114 -4.33 -2.92 -7.49
N PHE A 115 -3.92 -3.27 -6.27
CA PHE A 115 -4.49 -4.41 -5.55
C PHE A 115 -4.96 -4.02 -4.15
N ASP A 116 -5.93 -4.77 -3.67
CA ASP A 116 -6.37 -4.73 -2.29
C ASP A 116 -5.81 -5.96 -1.57
N LEU A 117 -5.12 -5.74 -0.48
CA LEU A 117 -4.61 -6.79 0.39
C LEU A 117 -5.40 -6.76 1.70
N ILE A 118 -6.00 -7.87 2.07
CA ILE A 118 -6.72 -7.99 3.35
C ILE A 118 -6.00 -8.99 4.23
N LEU A 119 -5.70 -8.59 5.45
CA LEU A 119 -5.02 -9.43 6.45
C LEU A 119 -5.99 -9.77 7.58
N HIS A 120 -6.06 -11.06 7.90
CA HIS A 120 -6.85 -11.60 9.00
C HIS A 120 -5.90 -12.20 10.03
N PRO A 121 -5.41 -11.39 10.99
CA PRO A 121 -4.55 -11.90 12.03
C PRO A 121 -5.29 -12.90 12.94
N GLN A 122 -4.58 -13.89 13.43
CA GLN A 122 -5.05 -14.82 14.42
C GLN A 122 -4.72 -14.30 15.83
N ARG A 123 -5.31 -14.93 16.85
CA ARG A 123 -5.05 -14.56 18.24
C ARG A 123 -3.57 -14.67 18.64
N SER A 124 -2.81 -15.57 18.01
CA SER A 124 -1.38 -15.73 18.25
C SER A 124 -0.57 -14.45 18.02
N VAL A 125 -1.05 -13.53 17.20
CA VAL A 125 -0.42 -12.21 16.97
C VAL A 125 -0.33 -11.41 18.27
N LEU A 126 -1.23 -11.66 19.23
CA LEU A 126 -1.25 -10.96 20.51
C LEU A 126 0.05 -11.14 21.32
N THR A 127 0.62 -12.34 21.27
CA THR A 127 1.79 -12.73 22.05
C THR A 127 3.03 -13.02 21.23
N LEU A 128 2.92 -13.04 19.90
CA LEU A 128 4.05 -13.27 19.01
C LEU A 128 5.10 -12.18 19.18
N GLU A 129 6.37 -12.56 19.22
CA GLU A 129 7.47 -11.59 19.23
C GLU A 129 7.36 -10.65 18.02
N PHE A 130 7.54 -9.35 18.24
CA PHE A 130 7.34 -8.35 17.19
C PHE A 130 8.23 -8.56 15.97
N GLY A 131 9.49 -8.93 16.17
CA GLY A 131 10.41 -9.23 15.06
C GLY A 131 9.94 -10.37 14.19
N LYS A 132 9.33 -11.40 14.79
CA LYS A 132 8.74 -12.52 14.06
C LYS A 132 7.46 -12.11 13.32
N LEU A 133 6.64 -11.28 13.94
CA LEU A 133 5.45 -10.71 13.29
C LEU A 133 5.82 -9.87 12.09
N GLU A 134 6.78 -8.99 12.24
CA GLU A 134 7.29 -8.14 11.15
C GLU A 134 7.85 -8.97 10.00
N ALA A 135 8.62 -10.01 10.31
CA ALA A 135 9.18 -10.92 9.30
C ALA A 135 8.08 -11.66 8.55
N GLU A 136 7.01 -12.07 9.22
CA GLU A 136 5.87 -12.74 8.59
C GLU A 136 5.10 -11.78 7.67
N VAL A 137 4.81 -10.57 8.15
CA VAL A 137 4.16 -9.53 7.33
C VAL A 137 5.00 -9.21 6.10
N LEU A 138 6.30 -9.07 6.26
CA LEU A 138 7.22 -8.80 5.16
C LEU A 138 7.19 -9.94 4.12
N ARG A 139 7.16 -11.18 4.56
CA ARG A 139 7.05 -12.35 3.68
C ARG A 139 5.74 -12.34 2.90
N ILE A 140 4.63 -12.01 3.57
CA ILE A 140 3.32 -11.91 2.93
C ILE A 140 3.32 -10.79 1.87
N LEU A 141 3.91 -9.65 2.17
CA LEU A 141 4.00 -8.54 1.22
C LEU A 141 4.81 -8.92 -0.02
N HIS A 142 5.91 -9.64 0.14
CA HIS A 142 6.70 -10.14 -1.00
C HIS A 142 5.91 -11.15 -1.83
N GLN A 143 5.20 -12.08 -1.19
CA GLN A 143 4.34 -13.05 -1.88
C GLN A 143 3.20 -12.35 -2.62
N ALA A 144 2.57 -11.37 -1.99
CA ALA A 144 1.49 -10.59 -2.60
C ALA A 144 1.98 -9.82 -3.83
N ARG A 145 3.15 -9.21 -3.76
CA ARG A 145 3.74 -8.53 -4.92
C ARG A 145 4.06 -9.48 -6.07
N ALA A 146 4.64 -10.61 -5.78
CA ALA A 146 4.96 -11.63 -6.79
C ALA A 146 3.69 -12.13 -7.47
N GLU A 147 2.63 -12.35 -6.71
CA GLU A 147 1.35 -12.78 -7.24
C GLU A 147 0.65 -11.67 -8.03
N ALA A 148 0.66 -10.45 -7.53
CA ALA A 148 0.13 -9.30 -8.25
C ALA A 148 0.80 -9.15 -9.63
N ALA A 149 2.11 -9.34 -9.70
CA ALA A 149 2.85 -9.31 -10.95
C ALA A 149 2.38 -10.41 -11.91
N ARG A 150 2.16 -11.62 -11.41
CA ARG A 150 1.62 -12.72 -12.24
C ARG A 150 0.21 -12.43 -12.73
N MET A 151 -0.66 -11.96 -11.85
CA MET A 151 -2.04 -11.60 -12.19
C MET A 151 -2.10 -10.46 -13.22
N SER A 152 -1.12 -9.56 -13.21
CA SER A 152 -1.04 -8.47 -14.18
C SER A 152 -0.59 -8.95 -15.56
N GLN A 153 0.18 -10.04 -15.64
CA GLN A 153 0.61 -10.63 -16.88
C GLN A 153 -0.48 -11.48 -17.55
N ASP A 154 -1.39 -12.04 -16.74
CA ASP A 154 -2.47 -12.89 -17.22
C ASP A 154 -3.67 -12.12 -17.80
N VAL A 155 -3.62 -10.78 -17.78
CA VAL A 155 -4.66 -10.00 -18.44
C VAL A 155 -4.44 -10.08 -19.94
N PRO A 156 -5.39 -10.65 -20.71
CA PRO A 156 -5.25 -10.70 -22.16
C PRO A 156 -5.19 -9.27 -22.69
N ALA A 157 -4.15 -9.00 -23.48
CA ALA A 157 -4.04 -7.73 -24.19
C ALA A 157 -5.19 -7.66 -25.22
N LEU A 158 -6.07 -6.73 -25.00
CA LEU A 158 -7.10 -6.37 -25.98
C LEU A 158 -6.47 -5.54 -27.10
#